data_8cfa0b73dc8f10d4eaaf424ab6c5cb98
#
_entry.id   8cfa0b73dc8f10d4eaaf424ab6c5cb98
#
_cell.length_a   1.000
_cell.length_b   1.000
_cell.length_c   1.000
_cell.angle_alpha   90.00
_cell.angle_beta   90.00
_cell.angle_gamma   90.00
#
_symmetry.space_group_name_H-M   'P 1'
#
loop_
_entity.id
_entity.type
_entity.pdbx_description
1 polymer ?
#
loop_
_entity_poly.entity_id
_entity_poly.type
_entity_poly.pdbx_seq_one_letter_code
_entity_poly.pdbx_strand_id
1 'polypeptide(L)'
;MPTGPAPIHLIGCNVSGPAPRAASSLGRWIRLRLEPAGKLIALGPAWAVLCGAVASGRLGGDGRDLLTLLLALLLAEPLLGGLWRVVVESPWEAWAAAAPSDDQRLALPPLPYTAPGSPSARLMAWLSDWLARCSTASGAQLAQAVGELVGLAILALAVAIVLGRPIVALLLVALAIAVVQAIGQRRGWLGSTIWSAIFDLGLAWLIGQSAFRELSLPGDGASLAVAGLYTIAYAGGIALARGDLRRGLAAFAGAQGLVVALLIALQRPLHAGAVGLLLVPSLLLATWLDRASDGGAWLLQRTQLFWLLGMLVAALAIR
;
A
#
# COMPACT_ATOMS: atom_id res chain seq x y z
N MET A 1 8.32 34.87 -53.92
CA MET A 1 8.55 35.46 -52.59
C MET A 1 7.48 34.93 -51.64
N PRO A 2 7.78 34.03 -50.71
CA PRO A 2 6.83 33.62 -49.67
C PRO A 2 7.10 34.40 -48.39
N THR A 3 6.06 35.04 -47.91
CA THR A 3 6.00 35.76 -46.63
C THR A 3 5.96 34.75 -45.46
N GLY A 4 6.95 34.83 -44.59
CA GLY A 4 7.04 34.00 -43.38
C GLY A 4 6.02 34.45 -42.29
N PRO A 5 5.61 33.53 -41.43
CA PRO A 5 4.69 33.85 -40.34
C PRO A 5 5.39 34.59 -39.20
N ALA A 6 4.65 35.54 -38.58
CA ALA A 6 5.09 36.39 -37.49
C ALA A 6 5.22 35.57 -36.17
N PRO A 7 6.14 35.95 -35.27
CA PRO A 7 6.31 35.26 -33.98
C PRO A 7 5.17 35.60 -33.00
N ILE A 8 4.60 34.56 -32.44
CA ILE A 8 3.60 34.65 -31.37
C ILE A 8 4.31 35.00 -30.07
N HIS A 9 4.06 36.20 -29.53
CA HIS A 9 4.46 36.59 -28.19
C HIS A 9 3.60 35.84 -27.17
N LEU A 10 4.20 34.84 -26.48
CA LEU A 10 3.62 34.23 -25.27
C LEU A 10 3.72 35.26 -24.15
N ILE A 11 2.56 35.82 -23.81
CA ILE A 11 2.37 36.64 -22.59
C ILE A 11 2.52 35.71 -21.40
N GLY A 12 3.62 35.86 -20.62
CA GLY A 12 3.86 35.17 -19.38
C GLY A 12 2.85 35.60 -18.31
N CYS A 13 1.86 34.78 -18.03
CA CYS A 13 1.02 34.91 -16.83
C CYS A 13 1.86 34.52 -15.60
N ASN A 14 2.38 35.55 -14.93
CA ASN A 14 3.02 35.40 -13.61
C ASN A 14 1.92 35.26 -12.56
N VAL A 15 1.45 34.01 -12.33
CA VAL A 15 0.51 33.69 -11.26
C VAL A 15 1.32 33.46 -9.98
N SER A 16 1.61 34.56 -9.28
CA SER A 16 2.06 34.52 -7.88
C SER A 16 0.87 34.09 -6.99
N GLY A 17 0.64 32.79 -6.92
CA GLY A 17 -0.27 32.20 -5.95
C GLY A 17 0.29 32.35 -4.54
N PRO A 18 -0.55 32.61 -3.52
CA PRO A 18 -0.12 32.71 -2.14
C PRO A 18 0.57 31.41 -1.72
N ALA A 19 1.75 31.54 -1.09
CA ALA A 19 2.51 30.41 -0.55
C ALA A 19 1.60 29.52 0.31
N PRO A 20 1.64 28.19 0.15
CA PRO A 20 0.82 27.29 0.94
C PRO A 20 1.19 27.46 2.41
N ARG A 21 0.21 27.94 3.21
CA ARG A 21 0.32 28.01 4.65
C ARG A 21 0.75 26.65 5.19
N ALA A 22 1.82 26.62 5.95
CA ALA A 22 2.30 25.44 6.66
C ALA A 22 1.17 24.92 7.57
N ALA A 23 0.40 23.96 7.05
CA ALA A 23 -0.57 23.23 7.84
C ALA A 23 0.17 22.47 8.93
N SER A 24 -0.28 22.62 10.18
CA SER A 24 0.30 22.01 11.36
C SER A 24 0.63 20.53 11.13
N SER A 25 1.83 20.12 11.50
CA SER A 25 2.38 18.78 11.28
C SER A 25 1.51 17.64 11.84
N LEU A 26 0.76 17.88 12.92
CA LEU A 26 -0.12 16.88 13.54
C LEU A 26 -1.29 16.43 12.63
N GLY A 27 -1.85 17.30 11.80
CA GLY A 27 -2.96 16.97 10.89
C GLY A 27 -2.53 16.15 9.67
N ARG A 28 -1.23 15.97 9.45
CA ARG A 28 -0.67 15.21 8.33
C ARG A 28 -0.54 13.71 8.61
N TRP A 29 -0.49 13.30 9.88
CA TRP A 29 -0.30 11.93 10.35
C TRP A 29 -1.55 11.04 10.21
N ILE A 30 -2.75 11.66 10.14
CA ILE A 30 -4.02 10.94 10.03
C ILE A 30 -4.75 11.45 8.79
N ARG A 31 -4.14 11.32 7.63
CA ARG A 31 -4.91 11.35 6.40
C ARG A 31 -5.47 9.95 6.13
N LEU A 32 -6.54 9.63 6.85
CA LEU A 32 -7.51 8.63 6.37
C LEU A 32 -7.81 8.99 4.91
N ARG A 33 -7.44 8.12 4.01
CA ARG A 33 -7.65 8.28 2.57
C ARG A 33 -9.15 8.20 2.27
N LEU A 34 -9.90 9.20 2.69
CA LEU A 34 -11.29 9.43 2.31
C LEU A 34 -11.37 10.39 1.11
N GLU A 35 -10.51 10.25 0.11
CA GLU A 35 -10.58 11.06 -1.10
C GLU A 35 -11.53 10.43 -2.14
N PRO A 36 -12.57 11.15 -2.70
CA PRO A 36 -13.72 10.55 -3.37
C PRO A 36 -13.54 10.05 -4.82
N ALA A 37 -12.47 10.33 -5.48
CA ALA A 37 -12.40 10.03 -6.92
C ALA A 37 -11.39 8.93 -7.30
N GLY A 38 -11.71 7.70 -7.16
CA GLY A 38 -10.88 6.54 -7.48
C GLY A 38 -10.58 5.63 -6.27
N LYS A 39 -11.35 5.75 -5.20
CA LYS A 39 -11.02 5.37 -3.82
C LYS A 39 -11.55 4.06 -3.33
N LEU A 40 -12.15 3.33 -4.17
CA LEU A 40 -12.75 2.04 -3.89
C LEU A 40 -11.72 0.95 -3.58
N ILE A 41 -10.51 1.13 -4.07
CA ILE A 41 -9.35 0.30 -3.72
C ILE A 41 -8.87 0.61 -2.30
N ALA A 42 -9.19 1.78 -1.74
CA ALA A 42 -8.74 2.21 -0.41
C ALA A 42 -9.34 1.39 0.75
N LEU A 43 -10.53 0.81 0.60
CA LEU A 43 -11.13 -0.07 1.62
C LEU A 43 -10.58 -1.50 1.58
N GLY A 44 -9.79 -1.86 0.56
CA GLY A 44 -9.26 -3.21 0.37
C GLY A 44 -8.51 -3.77 1.58
N PRO A 45 -7.49 -3.08 2.12
CA PRO A 45 -6.73 -3.57 3.26
C PRO A 45 -7.56 -3.75 4.52
N ALA A 46 -8.37 -2.75 4.91
CA ALA A 46 -9.24 -2.84 6.08
C ALA A 46 -10.25 -3.98 5.95
N TRP A 47 -10.86 -4.12 4.78
CA TRP A 47 -11.79 -5.20 4.51
C TRP A 47 -11.13 -6.56 4.52
N ALA A 48 -9.91 -6.68 4.00
CA ALA A 48 -9.12 -7.91 4.04
C ALA A 48 -8.79 -8.33 5.47
N VAL A 49 -8.43 -7.38 6.35
CA VAL A 49 -8.24 -7.66 7.79
C VAL A 49 -9.52 -8.21 8.40
N LEU A 50 -10.67 -7.58 8.14
CA LEU A 50 -11.96 -8.06 8.64
C LEU A 50 -12.26 -9.48 8.15
N CYS A 51 -12.09 -9.74 6.85
CA CYS A 51 -12.30 -11.07 6.28
C CYS A 51 -11.34 -12.12 6.84
N GLY A 52 -10.06 -11.77 7.05
CA GLY A 52 -9.08 -12.62 7.71
C GLY A 52 -9.47 -12.94 9.16
N ALA A 53 -9.93 -11.94 9.91
CA ALA A 53 -10.43 -12.12 11.28
C ALA A 53 -11.66 -13.05 11.32
N VAL A 54 -12.60 -12.89 10.38
CA VAL A 54 -13.77 -13.78 10.24
C VAL A 54 -13.33 -15.20 9.89
N ALA A 55 -12.40 -15.35 8.94
CA ALA A 55 -11.87 -16.65 8.51
C ALA A 55 -11.13 -17.41 9.62
N SER A 56 -10.58 -16.70 10.62
CA SER A 56 -9.97 -17.32 11.81
C SER A 56 -10.94 -18.19 12.59
N GLY A 57 -12.26 -17.96 12.47
CA GLY A 57 -13.32 -18.63 13.22
C GLY A 57 -13.36 -18.30 14.72
N ARG A 58 -12.51 -17.39 15.19
CA ARG A 58 -12.38 -17.02 16.61
C ARG A 58 -12.80 -15.59 16.91
N LEU A 59 -13.23 -14.83 15.93
CA LEU A 59 -13.76 -13.49 16.12
C LEU A 59 -15.06 -13.60 16.94
N GLY A 60 -15.03 -13.18 18.19
CA GLY A 60 -16.18 -13.09 19.10
C GLY A 60 -16.74 -11.67 19.16
N GLY A 61 -17.67 -11.44 20.10
CA GLY A 61 -18.26 -10.12 20.38
C GLY A 61 -17.63 -9.41 21.56
N ASP A 62 -16.57 -9.94 22.14
CA ASP A 62 -15.97 -9.42 23.36
C ASP A 62 -15.16 -8.15 23.09
N GLY A 63 -15.08 -7.26 24.10
CA GLY A 63 -14.33 -6.01 23.99
C GLY A 63 -12.83 -6.22 23.66
N ARG A 64 -12.26 -7.36 24.06
CA ARG A 64 -10.88 -7.74 23.73
C ARG A 64 -10.73 -8.02 22.24
N ASP A 65 -11.68 -8.74 21.65
CA ASP A 65 -11.66 -9.07 20.23
C ASP A 65 -11.83 -7.82 19.37
N LEU A 66 -12.71 -6.90 19.81
CA LEU A 66 -12.88 -5.61 19.16
C LEU A 66 -11.58 -4.79 19.20
N LEU A 67 -10.91 -4.74 20.35
CA LEU A 67 -9.62 -4.05 20.47
C LEU A 67 -8.55 -4.69 19.58
N THR A 68 -8.47 -6.02 19.55
CA THR A 68 -7.54 -6.76 18.67
C THR A 68 -7.81 -6.44 17.20
N LEU A 69 -9.08 -6.43 16.78
CA LEU A 69 -9.46 -6.05 15.41
C LEU A 69 -9.09 -4.61 15.10
N LEU A 70 -9.34 -3.67 16.01
CA LEU A 70 -8.96 -2.26 15.81
C LEU A 70 -7.44 -2.08 15.70
N LEU A 71 -6.65 -2.79 16.50
CA LEU A 71 -5.19 -2.77 16.41
C LEU A 71 -4.70 -3.40 15.10
N ALA A 72 -5.32 -4.48 14.63
CA ALA A 72 -5.00 -5.10 13.35
C ALA A 72 -5.33 -4.17 12.16
N LEU A 73 -6.48 -3.47 12.22
CA LEU A 73 -6.85 -2.44 11.24
C LEU A 73 -5.89 -1.26 11.26
N LEU A 74 -5.53 -0.77 12.45
CA LEU A 74 -4.53 0.29 12.62
C LEU A 74 -3.17 -0.13 12.03
N LEU A 75 -2.76 -1.38 12.24
CA LEU A 75 -1.52 -1.88 11.69
C LEU A 75 -1.56 -1.95 10.16
N ALA A 76 -2.61 -2.56 9.59
CA ALA A 76 -2.66 -2.85 8.16
C ALA A 76 -2.85 -1.58 7.31
N GLU A 77 -3.76 -0.66 7.70
CA GLU A 77 -4.13 0.46 6.85
C GLU A 77 -3.25 1.70 7.11
N PRO A 78 -3.27 2.40 8.26
CA PRO A 78 -2.48 3.61 8.41
C PRO A 78 -0.98 3.35 8.57
N LEU A 79 -0.56 2.30 9.30
CA LEU A 79 0.85 2.08 9.59
C LEU A 79 1.57 1.42 8.41
N LEU A 80 1.14 0.26 7.95
CA LEU A 80 1.75 -0.41 6.81
C LEU A 80 1.52 0.37 5.51
N GLY A 81 0.31 0.89 5.26
CA GLY A 81 0.06 1.75 4.11
C GLY A 81 0.88 3.04 4.13
N GLY A 82 1.15 3.62 5.30
CA GLY A 82 2.07 4.75 5.49
C GLY A 82 3.51 4.37 5.17
N LEU A 83 3.99 3.26 5.72
CA LEU A 83 5.32 2.70 5.43
C LEU A 83 5.52 2.43 3.93
N TRP A 84 4.54 1.79 3.29
CA TRP A 84 4.55 1.55 1.85
C TRP A 84 4.71 2.84 1.06
N ARG A 85 3.91 3.86 1.37
CA ARG A 85 3.96 5.15 0.70
C ARG A 85 5.34 5.79 0.82
N VAL A 86 5.89 5.84 2.03
CA VAL A 86 7.19 6.44 2.26
C VAL A 86 8.29 5.65 1.55
N VAL A 87 8.28 4.31 1.62
CA VAL A 87 9.33 3.47 1.03
C VAL A 87 9.25 3.42 -0.51
N VAL A 88 8.04 3.28 -1.06
CA VAL A 88 7.84 2.97 -2.48
C VAL A 88 7.52 4.20 -3.32
N GLU A 89 6.72 5.14 -2.79
CA GLU A 89 6.21 6.29 -3.56
C GLU A 89 7.10 7.55 -3.42
N SER A 90 8.02 7.59 -2.43
CA SER A 90 8.88 8.76 -2.24
C SER A 90 10.03 8.83 -3.26
N PRO A 91 10.36 10.02 -3.76
CA PRO A 91 11.42 10.20 -4.76
C PRO A 91 12.81 10.23 -4.13
N TRP A 92 13.23 9.12 -3.49
CA TRP A 92 14.50 9.00 -2.78
C TRP A 92 15.72 9.39 -3.62
N GLU A 93 15.70 9.04 -4.93
CA GLU A 93 16.81 9.33 -5.85
C GLU A 93 16.96 10.83 -6.13
N ALA A 94 15.83 11.53 -6.33
CA ALA A 94 15.85 12.98 -6.53
C ALA A 94 16.38 13.70 -5.29
N TRP A 95 16.03 13.22 -4.09
CA TRP A 95 16.54 13.78 -2.85
C TRP A 95 18.00 13.43 -2.59
N ALA A 96 18.43 12.21 -2.92
CA ALA A 96 19.81 11.78 -2.77
C ALA A 96 20.77 12.45 -3.77
N ALA A 97 20.28 12.77 -4.98
CA ALA A 97 21.05 13.43 -6.02
C ALA A 97 21.22 14.94 -5.81
N ALA A 98 20.42 15.55 -4.93
CA ALA A 98 20.54 16.96 -4.59
C ALA A 98 21.83 17.21 -3.78
N ALA A 99 22.94 17.46 -4.49
CA ALA A 99 24.21 17.78 -3.86
C ALA A 99 24.10 19.12 -3.09
N PRO A 100 24.62 19.22 -1.86
CA PRO A 100 24.72 20.49 -1.18
C PRO A 100 25.67 21.41 -1.97
N SER A 101 25.31 22.70 -2.14
CA SER A 101 26.24 23.71 -2.64
C SER A 101 27.40 23.84 -1.66
N ASP A 102 28.62 24.11 -2.17
CA ASP A 102 29.82 24.23 -1.33
C ASP A 102 29.66 25.26 -0.22
N ASP A 103 28.85 26.30 -0.42
CA ASP A 103 28.53 27.33 0.58
C ASP A 103 27.64 26.84 1.75
N GLN A 104 27.02 25.67 1.62
CA GLN A 104 26.12 25.10 2.65
C GLN A 104 26.77 24.03 3.53
N ARG A 105 28.06 23.76 3.35
CA ARG A 105 28.79 22.83 4.23
C ARG A 105 28.92 23.43 5.62
N LEU A 106 28.10 22.97 6.54
CA LEU A 106 28.25 23.27 7.95
C LEU A 106 29.58 22.68 8.43
N ALA A 107 30.59 23.57 8.58
CA ALA A 107 31.83 23.20 9.24
C ALA A 107 31.53 22.91 10.70
N LEU A 108 31.28 21.63 11.04
CA LEU A 108 31.20 21.24 12.45
C LEU A 108 32.56 21.48 13.10
N PRO A 109 32.61 22.10 14.28
CA PRO A 109 33.89 22.32 14.98
C PRO A 109 34.55 20.94 15.19
N PRO A 110 35.87 20.82 14.93
CA PRO A 110 36.58 19.58 15.15
C PRO A 110 36.49 19.22 16.64
N LEU A 111 36.07 17.98 16.93
CA LEU A 111 36.07 17.50 18.31
C LEU A 111 37.50 17.44 18.82
N PRO A 112 37.76 17.81 20.08
CA PRO A 112 39.13 18.01 20.63
C PRO A 112 40.03 16.76 20.64
N TYR A 113 39.57 15.64 20.21
CA TYR A 113 40.34 14.37 20.20
C TYR A 113 40.25 13.59 18.87
N THR A 114 39.96 14.26 17.76
CA THR A 114 39.88 13.61 16.44
C THR A 114 41.19 13.77 15.68
N ALA A 115 41.99 12.72 15.64
CA ALA A 115 43.15 12.65 14.74
C ALA A 115 42.70 12.55 13.28
N PRO A 116 43.36 13.20 12.30
CA PRO A 116 43.05 13.06 10.89
C PRO A 116 43.05 11.58 10.46
N GLY A 117 42.00 11.11 9.81
CA GLY A 117 41.84 9.73 9.37
C GLY A 117 41.32 8.73 10.41
N SER A 118 41.08 9.16 11.65
CA SER A 118 40.47 8.32 12.70
C SER A 118 38.99 7.98 12.36
N PRO A 119 38.44 6.88 12.88
CA PRO A 119 37.02 6.53 12.72
C PRO A 119 36.07 7.66 13.16
N SER A 120 36.44 8.37 14.23
CA SER A 120 35.70 9.52 14.72
C SER A 120 35.72 10.71 13.75
N ALA A 121 36.86 10.99 13.09
CA ALA A 121 36.95 12.01 12.05
C ALA A 121 36.10 11.66 10.81
N ARG A 122 36.06 10.37 10.41
CA ARG A 122 35.19 9.91 9.31
C ARG A 122 33.72 10.01 9.68
N LEU A 123 33.35 9.67 10.91
CA LEU A 123 31.98 9.81 11.38
C LEU A 123 31.54 11.29 11.40
N MET A 124 32.41 12.19 11.86
CA MET A 124 32.13 13.63 11.89
C MET A 124 32.02 14.21 10.49
N ALA A 125 32.89 13.81 9.54
CA ALA A 125 32.79 14.21 8.14
C ALA A 125 31.46 13.72 7.52
N TRP A 126 31.12 12.47 7.78
CA TRP A 126 29.82 11.91 7.32
C TRP A 126 28.62 12.64 7.94
N LEU A 127 28.66 12.95 9.23
CA LEU A 127 27.62 13.73 9.93
C LEU A 127 27.51 15.15 9.38
N SER A 128 28.63 15.84 9.12
CA SER A 128 28.62 17.19 8.55
C SER A 128 28.03 17.20 7.15
N ASP A 129 28.40 16.23 6.31
CA ASP A 129 27.85 16.07 4.97
C ASP A 129 26.34 15.70 5.01
N TRP A 130 25.95 14.89 5.98
CA TRP A 130 24.54 14.54 6.17
C TRP A 130 23.72 15.75 6.63
N LEU A 131 24.19 16.54 7.61
CA LEU A 131 23.54 17.75 8.08
C LEU A 131 23.48 18.83 7.00
N ALA A 132 24.55 19.00 6.21
CA ALA A 132 24.56 19.92 5.07
C ALA A 132 23.51 19.54 4.03
N ARG A 133 23.35 18.24 3.74
CA ARG A 133 22.25 17.77 2.87
C ARG A 133 20.88 18.02 3.46
N CYS A 134 20.68 17.80 4.76
CA CYS A 134 19.41 18.06 5.43
C CYS A 134 19.04 19.56 5.46
N SER A 135 20.01 20.49 5.35
CA SER A 135 19.76 21.93 5.29
C SER A 135 19.24 22.43 3.95
N THR A 136 19.39 21.64 2.87
CA THR A 136 18.76 21.93 1.56
C THR A 136 17.25 21.66 1.61
N ALA A 137 16.46 22.30 0.74
CA ALA A 137 15.01 22.03 0.65
C ALA A 137 14.72 20.56 0.36
N SER A 138 15.50 19.92 -0.52
CA SER A 138 15.39 18.49 -0.84
C SER A 138 15.85 17.61 0.32
N GLY A 139 16.89 18.03 1.05
CA GLY A 139 17.37 17.34 2.25
C GLY A 139 16.42 17.43 3.43
N ALA A 140 15.73 18.56 3.60
CA ALA A 140 14.67 18.69 4.62
C ALA A 140 13.50 17.73 4.34
N GLN A 141 13.13 17.54 3.06
CA GLN A 141 12.13 16.56 2.66
C GLN A 141 12.61 15.13 2.93
N LEU A 142 13.87 14.83 2.63
CA LEU A 142 14.48 13.54 2.94
C LEU A 142 14.50 13.27 4.46
N ALA A 143 14.95 14.24 5.27
CA ALA A 143 14.97 14.12 6.72
C ALA A 143 13.55 13.90 7.28
N GLN A 144 12.55 14.62 6.76
CA GLN A 144 11.16 14.43 7.14
C GLN A 144 10.67 13.01 6.78
N ALA A 145 10.95 12.53 5.57
CA ALA A 145 10.55 11.20 5.12
C ALA A 145 11.22 10.10 5.95
N VAL A 146 12.51 10.25 6.28
CA VAL A 146 13.21 9.31 7.17
C VAL A 146 12.62 9.34 8.58
N GLY A 147 12.33 10.52 9.11
CA GLY A 147 11.68 10.67 10.43
C GLY A 147 10.29 10.02 10.46
N GLU A 148 9.49 10.21 9.39
CA GLU A 148 8.18 9.58 9.22
C GLU A 148 8.31 8.05 9.12
N LEU A 149 9.27 7.55 8.34
CA LEU A 149 9.54 6.13 8.20
C LEU A 149 9.90 5.48 9.54
N VAL A 150 10.82 6.09 10.28
CA VAL A 150 11.25 5.59 11.60
C VAL A 150 10.09 5.62 12.59
N GLY A 151 9.34 6.72 12.64
CA GLY A 151 8.18 6.85 13.52
C GLY A 151 7.10 5.80 13.23
N LEU A 152 6.75 5.62 11.95
CA LEU A 152 5.79 4.60 11.52
C LEU A 152 6.30 3.18 11.81
N ALA A 153 7.59 2.91 11.59
CA ALA A 153 8.18 1.59 11.87
C ALA A 153 8.15 1.25 13.36
N ILE A 154 8.51 2.21 14.24
CA ILE A 154 8.45 2.03 15.69
C ILE A 154 7.01 1.78 16.15
N LEU A 155 6.05 2.57 15.65
CA LEU A 155 4.65 2.41 16.03
C LEU A 155 4.07 1.09 15.51
N ALA A 156 4.38 0.72 14.25
CA ALA A 156 3.99 -0.56 13.68
C ALA A 156 4.56 -1.74 14.47
N LEU A 157 5.83 -1.65 14.87
CA LEU A 157 6.47 -2.67 15.69
C LEU A 157 5.82 -2.77 17.08
N ALA A 158 5.52 -1.65 17.72
CA ALA A 158 4.85 -1.63 19.02
C ALA A 158 3.47 -2.32 18.94
N VAL A 159 2.65 -1.98 17.94
CA VAL A 159 1.35 -2.61 17.70
C VAL A 159 1.51 -4.10 17.38
N ALA A 160 2.49 -4.47 16.54
CA ALA A 160 2.75 -5.86 16.19
C ALA A 160 3.16 -6.71 17.40
N ILE A 161 3.98 -6.17 18.31
CA ILE A 161 4.36 -6.84 19.57
C ILE A 161 3.13 -7.09 20.45
N VAL A 162 2.22 -6.12 20.56
CA VAL A 162 0.96 -6.28 21.33
C VAL A 162 0.07 -7.36 20.72
N LEU A 163 0.00 -7.44 19.38
CA LEU A 163 -0.78 -8.45 18.67
C LEU A 163 -0.14 -9.84 18.68
N GLY A 164 1.18 -9.94 18.89
CA GLY A 164 1.88 -11.20 19.08
C GLY A 164 2.95 -11.53 18.02
N ARG A 165 3.71 -12.61 18.30
CA ARG A 165 4.85 -13.03 17.48
C ARG A 165 4.54 -13.24 15.99
N PRO A 166 3.40 -13.88 15.59
CA PRO A 166 3.10 -14.07 14.17
C PRO A 166 2.97 -12.74 13.42
N ILE A 167 2.40 -11.73 14.08
CA ILE A 167 2.21 -10.40 13.48
C ILE A 167 3.56 -9.67 13.31
N VAL A 168 4.49 -9.84 14.26
CA VAL A 168 5.85 -9.31 14.10
C VAL A 168 6.54 -9.93 12.87
N ALA A 169 6.40 -11.25 12.67
CA ALA A 169 6.94 -11.90 11.47
C ALA A 169 6.31 -11.36 10.18
N LEU A 170 4.98 -11.17 10.15
CA LEU A 170 4.28 -10.58 9.01
C LEU A 170 4.70 -9.12 8.77
N LEU A 171 4.96 -8.34 9.79
CA LEU A 171 5.51 -6.99 9.68
C LEU A 171 6.89 -7.01 9.01
N LEU A 172 7.78 -7.93 9.41
CA LEU A 172 9.10 -8.07 8.78
C LEU A 172 8.99 -8.48 7.31
N VAL A 173 8.06 -9.39 6.98
CA VAL A 173 7.76 -9.76 5.59
C VAL A 173 7.24 -8.55 4.81
N ALA A 174 6.34 -7.75 5.39
CA ALA A 174 5.82 -6.54 4.77
C ALA A 174 6.94 -5.53 4.46
N LEU A 175 7.85 -5.29 5.41
CA LEU A 175 9.01 -4.43 5.21
C LEU A 175 9.94 -4.96 4.11
N ALA A 176 10.20 -6.27 4.10
CA ALA A 176 11.00 -6.89 3.05
C ALA A 176 10.37 -6.71 1.65
N ILE A 177 9.05 -6.93 1.53
CA ILE A 177 8.31 -6.69 0.28
C ILE A 177 8.41 -5.23 -0.15
N ALA A 178 8.23 -4.27 0.77
CA ALA A 178 8.34 -2.84 0.46
C ALA A 178 9.73 -2.48 -0.06
N VAL A 179 10.80 -2.99 0.57
CA VAL A 179 12.19 -2.77 0.13
C VAL A 179 12.44 -3.42 -1.24
N VAL A 180 12.01 -4.67 -1.45
CA VAL A 180 12.16 -5.36 -2.75
C VAL A 180 11.42 -4.59 -3.84
N GLN A 181 10.22 -4.09 -3.55
CA GLN A 181 9.45 -3.29 -4.49
C GLN A 181 10.13 -1.96 -4.83
N ALA A 182 10.67 -1.26 -3.83
CA ALA A 182 11.40 -0.01 -4.05
C ALA A 182 12.65 -0.22 -4.94
N ILE A 183 13.39 -1.32 -4.73
CA ILE A 183 14.52 -1.71 -5.57
C ILE A 183 14.04 -2.13 -6.97
N GLY A 184 12.95 -2.90 -7.05
CA GLY A 184 12.40 -3.40 -8.30
C GLY A 184 11.89 -2.29 -9.23
N GLN A 185 11.26 -1.26 -8.66
CA GLN A 185 10.83 -0.09 -9.43
C GLN A 185 12.01 0.64 -10.09
N ARG A 186 13.13 0.79 -9.37
CA ARG A 186 14.37 1.38 -9.90
C ARG A 186 14.95 0.60 -11.08
N ARG A 187 14.77 -0.71 -11.10
CA ARG A 187 15.26 -1.61 -12.15
C ARG A 187 14.27 -1.86 -13.28
N GLY A 188 13.10 -1.21 -13.26
CA GLY A 188 12.06 -1.39 -14.27
C GLY A 188 11.40 -2.78 -14.24
N TRP A 189 11.39 -3.46 -13.10
CA TRP A 189 10.79 -4.78 -12.99
C TRP A 189 9.27 -4.72 -13.21
N LEU A 190 8.80 -5.49 -14.16
CA LEU A 190 7.40 -5.72 -14.48
C LEU A 190 6.73 -6.51 -13.35
N GLY A 191 6.22 -5.92 -12.36
CA GLY A 191 5.60 -6.68 -11.25
C GLY A 191 5.02 -5.81 -10.15
N SER A 192 5.09 -4.49 -10.32
CA SER A 192 4.63 -3.55 -9.29
C SER A 192 3.19 -3.81 -8.83
N THR A 193 2.30 -4.23 -9.73
CA THR A 193 0.88 -4.47 -9.44
C THR A 193 0.67 -5.66 -8.51
N ILE A 194 1.37 -6.78 -8.73
CA ILE A 194 1.20 -7.97 -7.90
C ILE A 194 1.78 -7.77 -6.50
N TRP A 195 2.92 -7.10 -6.38
CA TRP A 195 3.52 -6.79 -5.09
C TRP A 195 2.65 -5.84 -4.26
N SER A 196 2.07 -4.81 -4.91
CA SER A 196 1.08 -3.95 -4.24
C SER A 196 -0.13 -4.75 -3.78
N ALA A 197 -0.64 -5.66 -4.60
CA ALA A 197 -1.78 -6.50 -4.23
C ALA A 197 -1.46 -7.46 -3.07
N ILE A 198 -0.28 -8.08 -3.07
CA ILE A 198 0.17 -8.93 -1.96
C ILE A 198 0.28 -8.11 -0.69
N PHE A 199 0.81 -6.88 -0.78
CA PHE A 199 0.96 -5.99 0.36
C PHE A 199 -0.39 -5.50 0.89
N ASP A 200 -1.25 -4.97 0.00
CA ASP A 200 -2.50 -4.34 0.40
C ASP A 200 -3.57 -5.34 0.83
N LEU A 201 -3.65 -6.51 0.18
CA LEU A 201 -4.72 -7.48 0.42
C LEU A 201 -4.22 -8.76 1.06
N GLY A 202 -3.18 -9.38 0.50
CA GLY A 202 -2.66 -10.65 0.99
C GLY A 202 -2.16 -10.57 2.42
N LEU A 203 -1.26 -9.61 2.71
CA LEU A 203 -0.74 -9.41 4.07
C LEU A 203 -1.82 -8.91 5.03
N ALA A 204 -2.72 -8.04 4.59
CA ALA A 204 -3.81 -7.56 5.42
C ALA A 204 -4.74 -8.71 5.87
N TRP A 205 -5.08 -9.63 4.96
CA TRP A 205 -5.82 -10.85 5.32
C TRP A 205 -5.08 -11.69 6.36
N LEU A 206 -3.79 -11.95 6.13
CA LEU A 206 -2.96 -12.73 7.06
C LEU A 206 -2.83 -12.07 8.43
N ILE A 207 -2.71 -10.75 8.49
CA ILE A 207 -2.70 -9.98 9.74
C ILE A 207 -4.03 -10.19 10.47
N GLY A 208 -5.16 -10.02 9.78
CA GLY A 208 -6.48 -10.25 10.36
C GLY A 208 -6.65 -11.66 10.90
N GLN A 209 -6.24 -12.68 10.15
CA GLN A 209 -6.33 -14.08 10.58
C GLN A 209 -5.39 -14.38 11.75
N SER A 210 -4.13 -13.94 11.67
CA SER A 210 -3.10 -14.24 12.67
C SER A 210 -3.30 -13.49 14.00
N ALA A 211 -4.05 -12.39 13.98
CA ALA A 211 -4.39 -11.65 15.20
C ALA A 211 -5.33 -12.44 16.12
N PHE A 212 -6.12 -13.38 15.57
CA PHE A 212 -7.08 -14.17 16.32
C PHE A 212 -6.70 -15.64 16.45
N ARG A 213 -5.86 -16.15 15.55
CA ARG A 213 -5.45 -17.55 15.53
C ARG A 213 -4.05 -17.70 14.97
N GLU A 214 -3.21 -18.51 15.62
CA GLU A 214 -1.93 -18.88 15.04
C GLU A 214 -2.13 -19.65 13.73
N LEU A 215 -1.41 -19.22 12.69
CA LEU A 215 -1.43 -19.91 11.39
C LEU A 215 -0.79 -21.28 11.53
N SER A 216 -1.53 -22.31 11.15
CA SER A 216 -1.05 -23.69 11.14
C SER A 216 -1.19 -24.31 9.76
N LEU A 217 -0.08 -24.70 9.17
CA LEU A 217 -0.11 -25.56 7.98
C LEU A 217 -0.19 -27.04 8.46
N PRO A 218 -1.12 -27.85 7.95
CA PRO A 218 -2.00 -27.67 6.79
C PRO A 218 -3.40 -27.10 7.07
N GLY A 219 -3.77 -26.82 8.37
CA GLY A 219 -5.13 -26.45 8.75
C GLY A 219 -5.70 -25.22 8.07
N ASP A 220 -4.85 -24.25 7.74
CA ASP A 220 -5.25 -22.96 7.18
C ASP A 220 -5.08 -22.88 5.64
N GLY A 221 -4.82 -24.01 4.98
CA GLY A 221 -4.59 -24.05 3.54
C GLY A 221 -5.74 -23.46 2.70
N ALA A 222 -6.99 -23.71 3.09
CA ALA A 222 -8.16 -23.14 2.42
C ALA A 222 -8.20 -21.59 2.56
N SER A 223 -7.91 -21.08 3.74
CA SER A 223 -7.86 -19.62 3.99
C SER A 223 -6.76 -18.96 3.17
N LEU A 224 -5.56 -19.54 3.13
CA LEU A 224 -4.44 -19.05 2.33
C LEU A 224 -4.77 -19.08 0.83
N ALA A 225 -5.45 -20.11 0.35
CA ALA A 225 -5.88 -20.21 -1.05
C ALA A 225 -6.89 -19.11 -1.39
N VAL A 226 -7.90 -18.89 -0.54
CA VAL A 226 -8.90 -17.82 -0.72
C VAL A 226 -8.21 -16.45 -0.69
N ALA A 227 -7.34 -16.19 0.29
CA ALA A 227 -6.56 -14.95 0.36
C ALA A 227 -5.72 -14.72 -0.89
N GLY A 228 -5.03 -15.75 -1.39
CA GLY A 228 -4.24 -15.70 -2.61
C GLY A 228 -5.09 -15.38 -3.85
N LEU A 229 -6.24 -16.04 -4.00
CA LEU A 229 -7.15 -15.79 -5.12
C LEU A 229 -7.73 -14.37 -5.08
N TYR A 230 -8.13 -13.86 -3.92
CA TYR A 230 -8.58 -12.47 -3.81
C TYR A 230 -7.44 -11.47 -4.02
N THR A 231 -6.20 -11.81 -3.65
CA THR A 231 -5.02 -11.01 -3.99
C THR A 231 -4.82 -10.91 -5.51
N ILE A 232 -5.01 -12.02 -6.25
CA ILE A 232 -4.96 -12.02 -7.71
C ILE A 232 -6.12 -11.20 -8.30
N ALA A 233 -7.33 -11.32 -7.75
CA ALA A 233 -8.47 -10.51 -8.16
C ALA A 233 -8.19 -9.01 -7.94
N TYR A 234 -7.61 -8.65 -6.80
CA TYR A 234 -7.24 -7.26 -6.50
C TYR A 234 -6.15 -6.73 -7.45
N ALA A 235 -5.14 -7.54 -7.77
CA ALA A 235 -4.15 -7.20 -8.79
C ALA A 235 -4.79 -6.97 -10.16
N GLY A 236 -5.77 -7.81 -10.53
CA GLY A 236 -6.61 -7.62 -11.71
C GLY A 236 -7.37 -6.30 -11.68
N GLY A 237 -7.93 -5.92 -10.54
CA GLY A 237 -8.57 -4.62 -10.32
C GLY A 237 -7.62 -3.43 -10.52
N ILE A 238 -6.40 -3.51 -9.99
CA ILE A 238 -5.38 -2.47 -10.23
C ILE A 238 -5.01 -2.38 -11.71
N ALA A 239 -4.88 -3.53 -12.40
CA ALA A 239 -4.60 -3.55 -13.84
C ALA A 239 -5.75 -2.93 -14.65
N LEU A 240 -7.01 -3.23 -14.29
CA LEU A 240 -8.20 -2.59 -14.89
C LEU A 240 -8.18 -1.06 -14.70
N ALA A 241 -7.87 -0.59 -13.50
CA ALA A 241 -7.79 0.84 -13.20
C ALA A 241 -6.68 1.55 -14.00
N ARG A 242 -5.63 0.82 -14.40
CA ARG A 242 -4.52 1.31 -15.24
C ARG A 242 -4.78 1.21 -16.75
N GLY A 243 -5.95 0.69 -17.16
CA GLY A 243 -6.34 0.55 -18.57
C GLY A 243 -5.95 -0.78 -19.23
N ASP A 244 -5.33 -1.74 -18.54
CA ASP A 244 -5.13 -3.10 -19.05
C ASP A 244 -6.41 -3.93 -18.90
N LEU A 245 -7.41 -3.61 -19.74
CA LEU A 245 -8.77 -4.13 -19.59
C LEU A 245 -8.82 -5.65 -19.72
N ARG A 246 -8.13 -6.21 -20.73
CA ARG A 246 -8.23 -7.64 -21.03
C ARG A 246 -7.60 -8.53 -19.95
N ARG A 247 -6.35 -8.21 -19.56
CA ARG A 247 -5.65 -8.99 -18.53
C ARG A 247 -6.25 -8.72 -17.15
N GLY A 248 -6.60 -7.46 -16.87
CA GLY A 248 -7.20 -7.08 -15.62
C GLY A 248 -8.55 -7.79 -15.40
N LEU A 249 -9.44 -7.83 -16.42
CA LEU A 249 -10.73 -8.50 -16.32
C LEU A 249 -10.55 -10.03 -16.18
N ALA A 250 -9.64 -10.64 -16.95
CA ALA A 250 -9.36 -12.05 -16.85
C ALA A 250 -8.85 -12.45 -15.45
N ALA A 251 -7.94 -11.68 -14.87
CA ALA A 251 -7.44 -11.91 -13.52
C ALA A 251 -8.53 -11.66 -12.46
N PHE A 252 -9.28 -10.55 -12.59
CA PHE A 252 -10.32 -10.17 -11.63
C PHE A 252 -11.48 -11.18 -11.58
N ALA A 253 -12.07 -11.50 -12.73
CA ALA A 253 -13.19 -12.44 -12.80
C ALA A 253 -12.74 -13.90 -12.68
N GLY A 254 -11.60 -14.25 -13.28
CA GLY A 254 -11.04 -15.61 -13.23
C GLY A 254 -10.70 -16.04 -11.81
N ALA A 255 -10.04 -15.19 -11.04
CA ALA A 255 -9.73 -15.50 -9.64
C ALA A 255 -10.99 -15.70 -8.79
N GLN A 256 -12.03 -14.89 -8.98
CA GLN A 256 -13.31 -15.08 -8.28
C GLN A 256 -14.02 -16.37 -8.71
N GLY A 257 -13.97 -16.73 -10.01
CA GLY A 257 -14.45 -18.02 -10.48
C GLY A 257 -13.73 -19.21 -9.85
N LEU A 258 -12.40 -19.07 -9.64
CA LEU A 258 -11.61 -20.08 -8.93
C LEU A 258 -11.97 -20.15 -7.43
N VAL A 259 -12.36 -19.05 -6.79
CA VAL A 259 -12.90 -19.08 -5.42
C VAL A 259 -14.19 -19.90 -5.38
N VAL A 260 -15.11 -19.70 -6.34
CA VAL A 260 -16.34 -20.51 -6.44
C VAL A 260 -16.00 -21.99 -6.60
N ALA A 261 -15.08 -22.34 -7.52
CA ALA A 261 -14.64 -23.72 -7.70
C ALA A 261 -14.00 -24.33 -6.44
N LEU A 262 -13.17 -23.55 -5.74
CA LEU A 262 -12.56 -23.96 -4.48
C LEU A 262 -13.63 -24.23 -3.40
N LEU A 263 -14.64 -23.37 -3.26
CA LEU A 263 -15.71 -23.57 -2.28
C LEU A 263 -16.56 -24.80 -2.60
N ILE A 264 -16.79 -25.11 -3.87
CA ILE A 264 -17.44 -26.38 -4.29
C ILE A 264 -16.57 -27.58 -3.89
N ALA A 265 -15.27 -27.51 -4.15
CA ALA A 265 -14.33 -28.57 -3.78
C ALA A 265 -14.27 -28.79 -2.26
N LEU A 266 -14.43 -27.72 -1.48
CA LEU A 266 -14.50 -27.76 0.00
C LEU A 266 -15.89 -28.21 0.51
N GLN A 267 -16.79 -28.65 -0.37
CA GLN A 267 -18.16 -29.08 -0.02
C GLN A 267 -19.01 -27.98 0.64
N ARG A 268 -18.84 -26.72 0.18
CA ARG A 268 -19.59 -25.55 0.66
C ARG A 268 -20.48 -24.94 -0.46
N PRO A 269 -21.42 -25.71 -1.05
CA PRO A 269 -22.14 -25.31 -2.27
C PRO A 269 -23.00 -24.06 -2.08
N LEU A 270 -23.59 -23.83 -0.89
CA LEU A 270 -24.40 -22.63 -0.62
C LEU A 270 -23.55 -21.36 -0.69
N HIS A 271 -22.36 -21.36 -0.09
CA HIS A 271 -21.46 -20.23 -0.14
C HIS A 271 -20.88 -20.03 -1.54
N ALA A 272 -20.56 -21.12 -2.24
CA ALA A 272 -20.13 -21.07 -3.63
C ALA A 272 -21.19 -20.42 -4.54
N GLY A 273 -22.47 -20.81 -4.37
CA GLY A 273 -23.61 -20.21 -5.07
C GLY A 273 -23.76 -18.70 -4.75
N ALA A 274 -23.61 -18.32 -3.48
CA ALA A 274 -23.68 -16.91 -3.07
C ALA A 274 -22.54 -16.07 -3.68
N VAL A 275 -21.28 -16.57 -3.65
CA VAL A 275 -20.15 -15.89 -4.29
C VAL A 275 -20.35 -15.82 -5.80
N GLY A 276 -20.82 -16.91 -6.43
CA GLY A 276 -21.15 -16.95 -7.87
C GLY A 276 -22.21 -15.91 -8.24
N LEU A 277 -23.28 -15.78 -7.44
CA LEU A 277 -24.33 -14.77 -7.66
C LEU A 277 -23.76 -13.35 -7.55
N LEU A 278 -22.87 -13.11 -6.59
CA LEU A 278 -22.22 -11.79 -6.43
C LEU A 278 -21.22 -11.49 -7.56
N LEU A 279 -20.72 -12.49 -8.27
CA LEU A 279 -19.88 -12.32 -9.46
C LEU A 279 -20.69 -11.89 -10.70
N VAL A 280 -21.96 -12.29 -10.81
CA VAL A 280 -22.81 -12.01 -11.98
C VAL A 280 -22.85 -10.52 -12.36
N PRO A 281 -23.08 -9.55 -11.46
CA PRO A 281 -23.06 -8.14 -11.80
C PRO A 281 -21.73 -7.69 -12.44
N SER A 282 -20.60 -8.22 -11.96
CA SER A 282 -19.28 -7.90 -12.52
C SER A 282 -19.15 -8.38 -13.96
N LEU A 283 -19.63 -9.59 -14.25
CA LEU A 283 -19.63 -10.17 -15.61
C LEU A 283 -20.57 -9.42 -16.55
N LEU A 284 -21.79 -9.08 -16.09
CA LEU A 284 -22.75 -8.32 -16.87
C LEU A 284 -22.22 -6.92 -17.21
N LEU A 285 -21.68 -6.20 -16.24
CA LEU A 285 -21.14 -4.87 -16.46
C LEU A 285 -19.86 -4.89 -17.33
N ALA A 286 -19.10 -6.00 -17.32
CA ALA A 286 -17.94 -6.16 -18.17
C ALA A 286 -18.29 -6.10 -19.68
N THR A 287 -19.50 -6.50 -20.10
CA THR A 287 -19.96 -6.39 -21.49
C THR A 287 -20.14 -4.94 -21.97
N TRP A 288 -20.20 -3.97 -21.04
CA TRP A 288 -20.33 -2.55 -21.33
C TRP A 288 -19.02 -1.79 -21.24
N LEU A 289 -17.92 -2.49 -20.96
CA LEU A 289 -16.60 -1.88 -20.69
C LEU A 289 -16.10 -1.00 -21.85
N ASP A 290 -16.33 -1.45 -23.09
CA ASP A 290 -15.88 -0.76 -24.31
C ASP A 290 -16.63 0.58 -24.56
N ARG A 291 -17.76 0.78 -23.89
CA ARG A 291 -18.61 1.98 -24.06
C ARG A 291 -18.32 3.09 -23.06
N ALA A 292 -17.59 2.80 -21.99
CA ALA A 292 -17.28 3.76 -20.94
C ALA A 292 -15.91 4.43 -21.20
N SER A 293 -15.83 5.74 -21.08
CA SER A 293 -14.58 6.51 -21.28
C SER A 293 -13.45 6.09 -20.35
N ASP A 294 -13.79 5.71 -19.11
CA ASP A 294 -12.87 5.20 -18.08
C ASP A 294 -13.28 3.77 -17.66
N GLY A 295 -13.43 2.87 -18.65
CA GLY A 295 -14.10 1.58 -18.50
C GLY A 295 -13.66 0.76 -17.29
N GLY A 296 -12.34 0.67 -17.01
CA GLY A 296 -11.83 -0.10 -15.88
C GLY A 296 -12.22 0.48 -14.52
N ALA A 297 -12.01 1.77 -14.31
CA ALA A 297 -12.35 2.45 -13.05
C ALA A 297 -13.87 2.46 -12.82
N TRP A 298 -14.66 2.71 -13.87
CA TRP A 298 -16.11 2.66 -13.84
C TRP A 298 -16.63 1.27 -13.42
N LEU A 299 -16.08 0.19 -14.00
CA LEU A 299 -16.46 -1.18 -13.66
C LEU A 299 -16.18 -1.46 -12.18
N LEU A 300 -14.99 -1.18 -11.72
CA LEU A 300 -14.60 -1.40 -10.33
C LEU A 300 -15.51 -0.64 -9.37
N GLN A 301 -15.82 0.60 -9.68
CA GLN A 301 -16.72 1.41 -8.86
C GLN A 301 -18.10 0.79 -8.68
N ARG A 302 -18.64 0.21 -9.74
CA ARG A 302 -19.98 -0.40 -9.74
C ARG A 302 -19.99 -1.80 -9.12
N THR A 303 -18.88 -2.52 -9.21
CA THR A 303 -18.81 -3.92 -8.76
C THR A 303 -18.18 -4.10 -7.39
N GLN A 304 -17.59 -3.06 -6.82
CA GLN A 304 -16.87 -3.12 -5.55
C GLN A 304 -17.69 -3.75 -4.41
N LEU A 305 -18.91 -3.32 -4.21
CA LEU A 305 -19.74 -3.84 -3.13
C LEU A 305 -19.93 -5.36 -3.26
N PHE A 306 -20.19 -5.83 -4.46
CA PHE A 306 -20.38 -7.26 -4.73
C PHE A 306 -19.09 -8.05 -4.49
N TRP A 307 -17.94 -7.49 -4.89
CA TRP A 307 -16.64 -8.11 -4.67
C TRP A 307 -16.30 -8.17 -3.18
N LEU A 308 -16.51 -7.09 -2.42
CA LEU A 308 -16.29 -7.06 -0.98
C LEU A 308 -17.19 -8.05 -0.24
N LEU A 309 -18.48 -8.10 -0.59
CA LEU A 309 -19.41 -9.07 -0.03
C LEU A 309 -19.02 -10.50 -0.40
N GLY A 310 -18.60 -10.76 -1.64
CA GLY A 310 -18.09 -12.06 -2.06
C GLY A 310 -16.90 -12.53 -1.22
N MET A 311 -15.97 -11.63 -0.93
CA MET A 311 -14.83 -11.89 -0.08
C MET A 311 -15.24 -12.26 1.37
N LEU A 312 -16.23 -11.56 1.93
CA LEU A 312 -16.77 -11.86 3.26
C LEU A 312 -17.50 -13.22 3.29
N VAL A 313 -18.31 -13.51 2.28
CA VAL A 313 -19.00 -14.82 2.17
C VAL A 313 -18.00 -15.95 2.05
N ALA A 314 -16.93 -15.79 1.27
CA ALA A 314 -15.87 -16.76 1.18
C ALA A 314 -15.13 -16.95 2.51
N ALA A 315 -14.86 -15.86 3.26
CA ALA A 315 -14.27 -15.93 4.59
C ALA A 315 -15.16 -16.70 5.59
N LEU A 316 -16.46 -16.46 5.55
CA LEU A 316 -17.44 -17.21 6.35
C LEU A 316 -17.51 -18.71 6.00
N ALA A 317 -17.32 -19.06 4.74
CA ALA A 317 -17.37 -20.44 4.27
C ALA A 317 -16.22 -21.31 4.78
N ILE A 318 -15.05 -20.71 5.03
CA ILE A 318 -13.82 -21.39 5.45
C ILE A 318 -13.56 -21.33 6.96
N ARG A 319 -14.44 -20.65 7.69
CA ARG A 319 -14.45 -20.51 9.13
C ARG A 319 -14.50 -21.83 9.90
#